data_ad6def65de302c447029a0c86dd6f84b
#
_entry.id   ad6def65de302c447029a0c86dd6f84b
#
_cell.length_a   1.000
_cell.length_b   1.000
_cell.length_c   1.000
_cell.angle_alpha   90.00
_cell.angle_beta   90.00
_cell.angle_gamma   90.00
#
_symmetry.space_group_name_H-M   'P 1'
#
loop_
_entity.id
_entity.type
_entity.pdbx_description
1 polymer ?
#
loop_
_entity_poly.entity_id
_entity_poly.type
_entity_poly.pdbx_seq_one_letter_code
_entity_poly.pdbx_strand_id
1 'polypeptide(L)'
;MARIIPFRAIRPTKEEAAIIAALPYDVYNRAEAYEKVQMQPKSFLAIDRPETAFAKDVDMYSDAVYDKAASLLNEWIEKGRFIQDTKPFYYVYELTMEGRSQTGIVACASIDDYQNGIIKKHENTRADKDQDRIRHVDTCNAQTGPIFLAYRSDTTISGIISKAKSRPPIYDFTSDDGISHRCWIIDDTMDIALIATAFDKMDNIYIADGHHRAASAVKVGLKRRDENPGYTGKEDFNFFLSVLFPDDELKIYDYNRVVKDLNGLAPEELLEEIASVADLIESADKPIRPSKKGQWAMLLEGSWHLYEFKPELKSDDPVDGLDVSLLQNLVLNPLLGIVDPKTDGRIDFVGGIRGLEELERRCHEDCKVAFAMSPTIIEE
;
A
#
# COMPACT_ATOMS: atom_id res chain seq x y z
N MET A 1 4.47 22.64 2.00
CA MET A 1 4.17 22.56 3.43
C MET A 1 2.96 21.69 3.59
N ALA A 2 3.17 20.50 4.12
CA ALA A 2 2.12 19.47 4.18
C ALA A 2 1.12 19.78 5.31
N ARG A 3 -0.17 19.84 4.99
CA ARG A 3 -1.23 20.12 5.95
C ARG A 3 -1.98 18.85 6.34
N ILE A 4 -1.88 18.47 7.61
CA ILE A 4 -2.70 17.44 8.22
C ILE A 4 -3.50 18.01 9.39
N ILE A 5 -4.66 17.41 9.66
CA ILE A 5 -5.52 17.80 10.78
C ILE A 5 -5.94 16.60 11.63
N PRO A 6 -6.17 16.81 12.95
CA PRO A 6 -6.87 15.85 13.76
C PRO A 6 -8.35 15.78 13.36
N PHE A 7 -9.01 14.67 13.65
CA PHE A 7 -10.39 14.46 13.25
C PHE A 7 -11.20 13.70 14.30
N ARG A 8 -12.53 13.78 14.20
CA ARG A 8 -13.47 13.04 15.04
C ARG A 8 -13.77 11.70 14.41
N ALA A 9 -12.95 10.69 14.72
CA ALA A 9 -13.10 9.38 14.10
C ALA A 9 -14.44 8.72 14.44
N ILE A 10 -15.05 8.10 13.42
CA ILE A 10 -16.06 7.07 13.60
C ILE A 10 -15.29 5.75 13.60
N ARG A 11 -15.27 5.05 14.72
CA ARG A 11 -14.43 3.91 14.95
C ARG A 11 -15.13 2.81 15.76
N PRO A 12 -14.75 1.53 15.64
CA PRO A 12 -15.37 0.45 16.40
C PRO A 12 -15.22 0.66 17.90
N THR A 13 -16.13 0.06 18.68
CA THR A 13 -15.89 -0.11 20.12
C THR A 13 -14.69 -1.04 20.35
N LYS A 14 -14.13 -1.02 21.54
CA LYS A 14 -12.95 -1.87 21.88
C LYS A 14 -13.25 -3.36 21.69
N GLU A 15 -14.46 -3.77 22.04
CA GLU A 15 -14.92 -5.15 21.98
C GLU A 15 -15.16 -5.64 20.54
N GLU A 16 -15.53 -4.73 19.64
CA GLU A 16 -15.84 -5.06 18.25
C GLU A 16 -14.62 -4.89 17.31
N ALA A 17 -13.58 -4.19 17.75
CA ALA A 17 -12.46 -3.79 16.87
C ALA A 17 -11.79 -4.96 16.14
N ALA A 18 -11.44 -6.04 16.86
CA ALA A 18 -10.80 -7.22 16.27
C ALA A 18 -11.72 -7.97 15.28
N ILE A 19 -13.04 -7.91 15.51
CA ILE A 19 -14.04 -8.61 14.68
C ILE A 19 -14.34 -7.80 13.41
N ILE A 20 -14.32 -6.46 13.54
CA ILE A 20 -14.64 -5.54 12.44
C ILE A 20 -13.45 -5.33 11.52
N ALA A 21 -12.23 -5.31 12.06
CA ALA A 21 -11.02 -5.05 11.29
C ALA A 21 -10.92 -5.96 10.06
N ALA A 22 -10.57 -5.38 8.91
CA ALA A 22 -10.46 -6.08 7.64
C ALA A 22 -9.22 -5.60 6.88
N LEU A 23 -8.69 -6.44 6.01
CA LEU A 23 -7.72 -6.04 5.00
C LEU A 23 -8.37 -5.09 3.99
N PRO A 24 -7.59 -4.29 3.24
CA PRO A 24 -8.10 -3.43 2.18
C PRO A 24 -8.98 -4.19 1.18
N TYR A 25 -9.98 -3.53 0.64
CA TYR A 25 -11.00 -4.11 -0.24
C TYR A 25 -10.43 -4.78 -1.50
N ASP A 26 -9.29 -4.33 -1.97
CA ASP A 26 -8.62 -4.75 -3.21
C ASP A 26 -7.71 -5.99 -3.03
N VAL A 27 -7.51 -6.44 -1.81
CA VAL A 27 -6.82 -7.70 -1.49
C VAL A 27 -7.63 -8.93 -1.94
N TYR A 28 -8.95 -8.79 -1.99
CA TYR A 28 -9.86 -9.89 -2.30
C TYR A 28 -10.47 -9.77 -3.70
N ASN A 29 -10.50 -10.85 -4.47
CA ASN A 29 -11.40 -10.95 -5.61
C ASN A 29 -12.88 -11.09 -5.14
N ARG A 30 -13.84 -11.04 -6.08
CA ARG A 30 -15.27 -11.07 -5.74
C ARG A 30 -15.69 -12.34 -4.98
N ALA A 31 -15.17 -13.50 -5.36
CA ALA A 31 -15.52 -14.77 -4.74
C ALA A 31 -14.94 -14.88 -3.33
N GLU A 32 -13.68 -14.52 -3.16
CA GLU A 32 -13.00 -14.49 -1.87
C GLU A 32 -13.65 -13.51 -0.90
N ALA A 33 -14.01 -12.30 -1.37
CA ALA A 33 -14.72 -11.31 -0.56
C ALA A 33 -16.07 -11.84 -0.09
N TYR A 34 -16.83 -12.51 -0.98
CA TYR A 34 -18.10 -13.13 -0.63
C TYR A 34 -17.91 -14.19 0.47
N GLU A 35 -16.98 -15.12 0.29
CA GLU A 35 -16.69 -16.18 1.27
C GLU A 35 -16.26 -15.59 2.62
N LYS A 36 -15.35 -14.60 2.60
CA LYS A 36 -14.88 -13.94 3.83
C LYS A 36 -16.02 -13.28 4.60
N VAL A 37 -16.92 -12.56 3.91
CA VAL A 37 -18.08 -11.91 4.54
C VAL A 37 -19.08 -12.93 5.05
N GLN A 38 -19.30 -14.06 4.34
CA GLN A 38 -20.16 -15.13 4.85
C GLN A 38 -19.63 -15.75 6.15
N MET A 39 -18.31 -15.94 6.26
CA MET A 39 -17.66 -16.45 7.47
C MET A 39 -17.62 -15.42 8.60
N GLN A 40 -17.44 -14.15 8.25
CA GLN A 40 -17.32 -13.02 9.18
C GLN A 40 -18.27 -11.87 8.81
N PRO A 41 -19.58 -12.00 9.06
CA PRO A 41 -20.58 -10.99 8.62
C PRO A 41 -20.43 -9.62 9.27
N LYS A 42 -19.64 -9.53 10.33
CA LYS A 42 -19.29 -8.27 11.02
C LYS A 42 -17.98 -7.65 10.52
N SER A 43 -17.31 -8.27 9.57
CA SER A 43 -16.09 -7.67 8.98
C SER A 43 -16.43 -6.39 8.23
N PHE A 44 -15.57 -5.38 8.37
CA PHE A 44 -15.68 -4.11 7.64
C PHE A 44 -15.70 -4.31 6.12
N LEU A 45 -15.17 -5.45 5.67
CA LEU A 45 -15.23 -5.85 4.26
C LEU A 45 -16.67 -5.86 3.71
N ALA A 46 -17.68 -6.12 4.54
CA ALA A 46 -19.10 -6.06 4.15
C ALA A 46 -19.54 -4.63 3.74
N ILE A 47 -18.88 -3.60 4.26
CA ILE A 47 -19.12 -2.19 3.89
C ILE A 47 -18.29 -1.82 2.66
N ASP A 48 -17.02 -2.24 2.61
CA ASP A 48 -16.11 -1.93 1.50
C ASP A 48 -16.40 -2.73 0.22
N ARG A 49 -17.00 -3.93 0.35
CA ARG A 49 -17.39 -4.85 -0.72
C ARG A 49 -18.89 -5.20 -0.58
N PRO A 50 -19.78 -4.18 -0.70
CA PRO A 50 -21.21 -4.33 -0.42
C PRO A 50 -21.93 -5.28 -1.39
N GLU A 51 -21.37 -5.57 -2.57
CA GLU A 51 -21.86 -6.57 -3.51
C GLU A 51 -21.90 -7.98 -2.92
N THR A 52 -21.18 -8.23 -1.82
CA THR A 52 -21.20 -9.50 -1.09
C THR A 52 -22.56 -9.82 -0.44
N ALA A 53 -23.42 -8.80 -0.29
CA ALA A 53 -24.79 -8.96 0.21
C ALA A 53 -25.80 -9.33 -0.88
N PHE A 54 -25.39 -9.44 -2.15
CA PHE A 54 -26.27 -9.66 -3.30
C PHE A 54 -25.96 -10.99 -4.00
N ALA A 55 -26.88 -11.43 -4.84
CA ALA A 55 -26.65 -12.58 -5.72
C ALA A 55 -25.54 -12.27 -6.76
N LYS A 56 -24.87 -13.32 -7.24
CA LYS A 56 -23.68 -13.17 -8.13
C LYS A 56 -23.98 -12.50 -9.48
N ASP A 57 -25.22 -12.53 -9.93
CA ASP A 57 -25.71 -11.93 -11.18
C ASP A 57 -26.06 -10.45 -11.05
N VAL A 58 -26.09 -9.90 -9.83
CA VAL A 58 -26.28 -8.47 -9.62
C VAL A 58 -25.03 -7.70 -10.05
N ASP A 59 -25.26 -6.62 -10.80
CA ASP A 59 -24.19 -5.70 -11.17
C ASP A 59 -23.58 -5.06 -9.91
N MET A 60 -22.31 -5.35 -9.67
CA MET A 60 -21.58 -4.85 -8.49
C MET A 60 -21.41 -3.32 -8.48
N TYR A 61 -21.68 -2.65 -9.59
CA TYR A 61 -21.62 -1.20 -9.73
C TYR A 61 -23.01 -0.54 -9.79
N SER A 62 -24.08 -1.27 -9.45
CA SER A 62 -25.42 -0.70 -9.36
C SER A 62 -25.60 0.21 -8.13
N ASP A 63 -26.51 1.19 -8.20
CA ASP A 63 -26.80 2.10 -7.08
C ASP A 63 -27.20 1.35 -5.80
N ALA A 64 -27.98 0.28 -5.93
CA ALA A 64 -28.40 -0.55 -4.80
C ALA A 64 -27.24 -1.12 -3.99
N VAL A 65 -26.09 -1.39 -4.64
CA VAL A 65 -24.87 -1.90 -3.99
C VAL A 65 -24.24 -0.82 -3.13
N TYR A 66 -24.11 0.40 -3.63
CA TYR A 66 -23.55 1.51 -2.85
C TYR A 66 -24.49 1.96 -1.73
N ASP A 67 -25.81 1.96 -1.97
CA ASP A 67 -26.83 2.24 -0.94
C ASP A 67 -26.76 1.20 0.19
N LYS A 68 -26.43 -0.03 -0.13
CA LYS A 68 -26.20 -1.08 0.88
C LYS A 68 -25.00 -0.79 1.76
N ALA A 69 -23.87 -0.29 1.21
CA ALA A 69 -22.71 0.13 1.99
C ALA A 69 -23.08 1.24 2.99
N ALA A 70 -23.73 2.31 2.49
CA ALA A 70 -24.16 3.44 3.33
C ALA A 70 -25.16 3.00 4.41
N SER A 71 -26.14 2.17 4.04
CA SER A 71 -27.13 1.64 4.98
C SER A 71 -26.48 0.81 6.09
N LEU A 72 -25.51 -0.05 5.74
CA LEU A 72 -24.82 -0.90 6.70
C LEU A 72 -23.92 -0.09 7.64
N LEU A 73 -23.20 0.90 7.12
CA LEU A 73 -22.39 1.82 7.92
C LEU A 73 -23.25 2.55 8.95
N ASN A 74 -24.37 3.15 8.50
CA ASN A 74 -25.31 3.85 9.38
C ASN A 74 -25.94 2.92 10.43
N GLU A 75 -26.34 1.72 10.02
CA GLU A 75 -26.87 0.71 10.95
C GLU A 75 -25.87 0.38 12.06
N TRP A 76 -24.58 0.24 11.72
CA TRP A 76 -23.55 -0.09 12.72
C TRP A 76 -23.25 1.08 13.65
N ILE A 77 -23.38 2.33 13.18
CA ILE A 77 -23.31 3.52 14.03
C ILE A 77 -24.51 3.57 14.96
N GLU A 78 -25.72 3.43 14.45
CA GLU A 78 -26.96 3.46 15.24
C GLU A 78 -27.02 2.35 16.31
N LYS A 79 -26.50 1.16 15.99
CA LYS A 79 -26.40 0.02 16.93
C LYS A 79 -25.24 0.17 17.94
N GLY A 80 -24.48 1.25 17.88
CA GLY A 80 -23.36 1.51 18.78
C GLY A 80 -22.15 0.58 18.60
N ARG A 81 -22.04 -0.09 17.44
CA ARG A 81 -20.82 -0.85 17.07
C ARG A 81 -19.68 0.09 16.73
N PHE A 82 -20.02 1.20 16.08
CA PHE A 82 -19.13 2.33 15.90
C PHE A 82 -19.52 3.46 16.85
N ILE A 83 -18.51 4.10 17.39
CA ILE A 83 -18.65 5.32 18.21
C ILE A 83 -17.96 6.45 17.50
N GLN A 84 -18.50 7.66 17.63
CA GLN A 84 -17.83 8.87 17.15
C GLN A 84 -17.14 9.57 18.31
N ASP A 85 -15.87 9.90 18.14
CA ASP A 85 -15.15 10.69 19.13
C ASP A 85 -15.73 12.10 19.26
N THR A 86 -15.81 12.59 20.50
CA THR A 86 -16.44 13.88 20.79
C THR A 86 -15.58 15.08 20.42
N LYS A 87 -14.25 14.88 20.30
CA LYS A 87 -13.27 15.89 19.94
C LYS A 87 -12.39 15.37 18.81
N PRO A 88 -11.76 16.26 18.03
CA PRO A 88 -10.78 15.85 17.03
C PRO A 88 -9.47 15.40 17.72
N PHE A 89 -8.94 14.25 17.30
CA PHE A 89 -7.70 13.66 17.79
C PHE A 89 -6.83 13.23 16.62
N TYR A 90 -5.53 13.11 16.84
CA TYR A 90 -4.67 12.22 16.10
C TYR A 90 -4.63 10.85 16.77
N TYR A 91 -4.28 9.82 16.01
CA TYR A 91 -4.11 8.48 16.57
C TYR A 91 -2.73 7.97 16.19
N VAL A 92 -2.14 7.18 17.08
CA VAL A 92 -0.96 6.38 16.77
C VAL A 92 -1.46 4.99 16.37
N TYR A 93 -1.00 4.50 15.24
CA TYR A 93 -1.31 3.16 14.77
C TYR A 93 -0.02 2.37 14.56
N GLU A 94 0.09 1.23 15.21
CA GLU A 94 1.24 0.33 15.16
C GLU A 94 0.80 -1.02 14.60
N LEU A 95 1.57 -1.50 13.64
CA LEU A 95 1.52 -2.84 13.09
C LEU A 95 2.78 -3.59 13.49
N THR A 96 2.63 -4.83 13.98
CA THR A 96 3.79 -5.69 14.26
C THR A 96 3.66 -6.99 13.49
N MET A 97 4.62 -7.25 12.60
CA MET A 97 4.71 -8.45 11.78
C MET A 97 6.12 -9.07 11.97
N GLU A 98 6.18 -10.37 12.30
CA GLU A 98 7.45 -11.10 12.49
C GLU A 98 8.41 -10.41 13.46
N GLY A 99 7.87 -9.82 14.54
CA GLY A 99 8.66 -9.13 15.56
C GLY A 99 9.11 -7.71 15.19
N ARG A 100 8.85 -7.24 13.98
CA ARG A 100 9.11 -5.86 13.54
C ARG A 100 7.85 -5.02 13.65
N SER A 101 7.94 -3.93 14.39
CA SER A 101 6.88 -2.93 14.49
C SER A 101 7.09 -1.79 13.50
N GLN A 102 5.98 -1.26 12.99
CA GLN A 102 5.89 -0.09 12.15
C GLN A 102 4.81 0.82 12.72
N THR A 103 5.15 2.05 13.05
CA THR A 103 4.28 2.97 13.78
C THR A 103 4.05 4.25 13.00
N GLY A 104 2.80 4.63 12.82
CA GLY A 104 2.42 5.85 12.09
C GLY A 104 1.36 6.67 12.82
N ILE A 105 1.09 7.87 12.30
CA ILE A 105 0.03 8.77 12.75
C ILE A 105 -1.16 8.64 11.83
N VAL A 106 -2.36 8.45 12.40
CA VAL A 106 -3.62 8.55 11.66
C VAL A 106 -4.13 9.98 11.76
N ALA A 107 -4.37 10.58 10.60
CA ALA A 107 -4.77 11.98 10.45
C ALA A 107 -5.59 12.16 9.16
N CYS A 108 -6.14 13.36 8.97
CA CYS A 108 -6.70 13.75 7.69
C CYS A 108 -5.75 14.69 6.95
N ALA A 109 -5.35 14.34 5.72
CA ALA A 109 -4.45 15.10 4.86
C ALA A 109 -5.24 15.95 3.86
N SER A 110 -4.69 17.12 3.49
CA SER A 110 -5.37 18.12 2.63
C SER A 110 -5.50 17.65 1.18
N ILE A 111 -6.71 17.80 0.59
CA ILE A 111 -6.91 17.59 -0.85
C ILE A 111 -6.18 18.63 -1.70
N ASP A 112 -5.95 19.83 -1.18
CA ASP A 112 -5.19 20.88 -1.88
C ASP A 112 -3.73 20.50 -2.01
N ASP A 113 -3.14 19.86 -0.98
CA ASP A 113 -1.76 19.38 -1.04
C ASP A 113 -1.57 18.27 -2.08
N TYR A 114 -2.60 17.44 -2.28
CA TYR A 114 -2.61 16.46 -3.37
C TYR A 114 -2.64 17.14 -4.74
N GLN A 115 -3.47 18.18 -4.93
CA GLN A 115 -3.57 18.92 -6.18
C GLN A 115 -2.31 19.72 -6.49
N ASN A 116 -1.72 20.35 -5.47
CA ASN A 116 -0.55 21.21 -5.60
C ASN A 116 0.79 20.41 -5.65
N GLY A 117 0.72 19.07 -5.57
CA GLY A 117 1.90 18.22 -5.67
C GLY A 117 2.81 18.26 -4.42
N ILE A 118 2.31 18.72 -3.27
CA ILE A 118 2.95 18.56 -1.97
C ILE A 118 2.87 17.09 -1.56
N ILE A 119 1.73 16.43 -1.81
CA ILE A 119 1.59 14.98 -1.70
C ILE A 119 2.01 14.37 -3.04
N LYS A 120 3.19 13.74 -3.04
CA LYS A 120 3.79 13.14 -4.23
C LYS A 120 3.14 11.81 -4.58
N LYS A 121 2.99 11.59 -5.87
CA LYS A 121 2.43 10.36 -6.48
C LYS A 121 3.49 9.69 -7.33
N HIS A 122 3.51 8.38 -7.35
CA HIS A 122 4.38 7.59 -8.22
C HIS A 122 3.59 6.68 -9.18
N GLU A 123 2.24 6.70 -9.11
CA GLU A 123 1.37 5.88 -9.95
C GLU A 123 0.23 6.72 -10.53
N ASN A 124 -0.12 6.44 -11.78
CA ASN A 124 -1.33 6.98 -12.40
C ASN A 124 -2.53 6.07 -12.10
N THR A 125 -3.65 6.68 -11.74
CA THR A 125 -4.87 5.95 -11.42
C THR A 125 -5.66 5.58 -12.68
N ARG A 126 -6.38 4.45 -12.61
CA ARG A 126 -7.28 3.99 -13.68
C ARG A 126 -8.67 4.57 -13.46
N ALA A 127 -9.26 5.14 -14.50
CA ALA A 127 -10.53 5.84 -14.43
C ALA A 127 -11.70 4.93 -13.98
N ASP A 128 -11.71 3.65 -14.36
CA ASP A 128 -12.74 2.68 -13.99
C ASP A 128 -12.74 2.40 -12.48
N LYS A 129 -11.57 2.16 -11.89
CA LYS A 129 -11.42 1.95 -10.45
C LYS A 129 -11.71 3.22 -9.64
N ASP A 130 -11.34 4.39 -10.16
CA ASP A 130 -11.63 5.66 -9.53
C ASP A 130 -13.15 5.87 -9.42
N GLN A 131 -13.93 5.58 -10.47
CA GLN A 131 -15.39 5.76 -10.48
C GLN A 131 -16.08 4.91 -9.40
N ASP A 132 -15.66 3.67 -9.23
CA ASP A 132 -16.16 2.81 -8.16
C ASP A 132 -15.95 3.44 -6.78
N ARG A 133 -14.73 3.87 -6.48
CA ARG A 133 -14.42 4.45 -5.16
C ARG A 133 -15.04 5.84 -4.95
N ILE A 134 -15.15 6.66 -6.00
CA ILE A 134 -15.88 7.94 -5.94
C ILE A 134 -17.32 7.71 -5.50
N ARG A 135 -18.03 6.77 -6.15
CA ARG A 135 -19.42 6.46 -5.80
C ARG A 135 -19.55 5.93 -4.39
N HIS A 136 -18.64 5.05 -3.98
CA HIS A 136 -18.63 4.49 -2.63
C HIS A 136 -18.47 5.59 -1.56
N VAL A 137 -17.43 6.44 -1.69
CA VAL A 137 -17.17 7.54 -0.75
C VAL A 137 -18.30 8.55 -0.73
N ASP A 138 -18.83 8.91 -1.90
CA ASP A 138 -19.90 9.89 -2.02
C ASP A 138 -21.22 9.39 -1.41
N THR A 139 -21.58 8.13 -1.66
CA THR A 139 -22.81 7.52 -1.14
C THR A 139 -22.73 7.25 0.36
N CYS A 140 -21.61 6.72 0.84
CA CYS A 140 -21.38 6.51 2.28
C CYS A 140 -21.21 7.83 3.04
N ASN A 141 -20.93 8.94 2.35
CA ASN A 141 -20.52 10.22 2.94
C ASN A 141 -19.41 10.04 3.98
N ALA A 142 -18.52 9.12 3.72
CA ALA A 142 -17.43 8.72 4.63
C ALA A 142 -16.26 8.11 3.85
N GLN A 143 -15.07 8.22 4.41
CA GLN A 143 -13.88 7.55 3.92
C GLN A 143 -13.66 6.29 4.75
N THR A 144 -13.73 5.14 4.10
CA THR A 144 -13.77 3.83 4.73
C THR A 144 -12.40 3.14 4.81
N GLY A 145 -11.39 3.65 4.10
CA GLY A 145 -10.04 3.11 4.12
C GLY A 145 -8.98 4.20 4.15
N PRO A 146 -8.04 4.18 5.10
CA PRO A 146 -6.97 5.16 5.15
C PRO A 146 -6.03 5.03 3.95
N ILE A 147 -5.50 6.16 3.51
CA ILE A 147 -4.44 6.22 2.50
C ILE A 147 -3.11 6.12 3.22
N PHE A 148 -2.22 5.26 2.72
CA PHE A 148 -0.89 5.10 3.28
C PHE A 148 0.03 6.19 2.73
N LEU A 149 0.45 7.10 3.61
CA LEU A 149 1.41 8.16 3.31
C LEU A 149 2.74 7.90 4.01
N ALA A 150 3.82 8.36 3.40
CA ALA A 150 5.16 8.39 3.98
C ALA A 150 5.64 9.84 4.15
N TYR A 151 6.42 10.08 5.20
CA TYR A 151 7.05 11.38 5.46
C TYR A 151 8.47 11.20 5.98
N ARG A 152 9.32 12.23 5.82
CA ARG A 152 10.65 12.22 6.40
C ARG A 152 10.57 12.30 7.91
N SER A 153 11.24 11.39 8.61
CA SER A 153 11.15 11.27 10.07
C SER A 153 11.48 12.59 10.77
N ASP A 154 10.76 12.88 11.85
CA ASP A 154 10.88 14.09 12.66
C ASP A 154 10.92 13.72 14.14
N THR A 155 11.92 14.23 14.86
CA THR A 155 12.15 13.89 16.28
C THR A 155 11.04 14.38 17.20
N THR A 156 10.36 15.48 16.88
CA THR A 156 9.20 15.97 17.64
C THR A 156 8.05 14.99 17.55
N ILE A 157 7.75 14.53 16.33
CA ILE A 157 6.69 13.56 16.06
C ILE A 157 7.01 12.22 16.75
N SER A 158 8.24 11.72 16.61
CA SER A 158 8.69 10.47 17.23
C SER A 158 8.60 10.53 18.76
N GLY A 159 8.94 11.69 19.37
CA GLY A 159 8.80 11.92 20.80
C GLY A 159 7.34 11.88 21.26
N ILE A 160 6.41 12.47 20.50
CA ILE A 160 4.97 12.45 20.81
C ILE A 160 4.39 11.04 20.65
N ILE A 161 4.78 10.31 19.60
CA ILE A 161 4.40 8.90 19.42
C ILE A 161 4.85 8.07 20.60
N SER A 162 6.10 8.20 21.04
CA SER A 162 6.66 7.49 22.20
C SER A 162 5.90 7.81 23.50
N LYS A 163 5.55 9.09 23.71
CA LYS A 163 4.70 9.53 24.82
C LYS A 163 3.30 8.90 24.76
N ALA A 164 2.67 8.83 23.61
CA ALA A 164 1.36 8.20 23.44
C ALA A 164 1.43 6.69 23.74
N LYS A 165 2.45 6.00 23.23
CA LYS A 165 2.67 4.55 23.43
C LYS A 165 3.00 4.16 24.88
N SER A 166 3.38 5.10 25.74
CA SER A 166 3.57 4.85 27.18
C SER A 166 2.25 4.65 27.96
N ARG A 167 1.11 4.96 27.33
CA ARG A 167 -0.24 4.75 27.87
C ARG A 167 -0.83 3.42 27.36
N PRO A 168 -1.85 2.86 28.04
CA PRO A 168 -2.57 1.71 27.49
C PRO A 168 -3.20 2.04 26.14
N PRO A 169 -3.12 1.14 25.14
CA PRO A 169 -3.74 1.33 23.83
C PRO A 169 -5.27 1.25 23.93
N ILE A 170 -5.97 1.97 23.05
CA ILE A 170 -7.42 1.84 22.89
C ILE A 170 -7.80 0.55 22.16
N TYR A 171 -6.92 0.06 21.28
CA TYR A 171 -7.00 -1.24 20.62
C TYR A 171 -5.68 -1.98 20.75
N ASP A 172 -5.78 -3.28 21.01
CA ASP A 172 -4.65 -4.23 21.04
C ASP A 172 -5.20 -5.61 20.69
N PHE A 173 -4.93 -6.09 19.47
CA PHE A 173 -5.36 -7.41 19.02
C PHE A 173 -4.43 -7.93 17.90
N THR A 174 -4.53 -9.23 17.65
CA THR A 174 -3.83 -9.89 16.53
C THR A 174 -4.86 -10.42 15.56
N SER A 175 -4.68 -10.12 14.27
CA SER A 175 -5.53 -10.62 13.18
C SER A 175 -5.16 -12.05 12.76
N ASP A 176 -6.03 -12.68 11.95
CA ASP A 176 -5.87 -14.08 11.54
C ASP A 176 -4.56 -14.36 10.79
N ASP A 177 -3.96 -13.34 10.17
CA ASP A 177 -2.67 -13.39 9.48
C ASP A 177 -1.45 -13.26 10.40
N GLY A 178 -1.68 -13.19 11.72
CA GLY A 178 -0.62 -13.09 12.74
C GLY A 178 -0.06 -11.68 12.94
N ILE A 179 -0.64 -10.67 12.30
CA ILE A 179 -0.22 -9.27 12.47
C ILE A 179 -0.88 -8.70 13.74
N SER A 180 -0.08 -8.11 14.63
CA SER A 180 -0.59 -7.37 15.80
C SER A 180 -0.92 -5.93 15.41
N HIS A 181 -2.06 -5.45 15.90
CA HIS A 181 -2.59 -4.11 15.67
C HIS A 181 -2.76 -3.40 17.00
N ARG A 182 -2.12 -2.24 17.15
CA ARG A 182 -2.28 -1.40 18.34
C ARG A 182 -2.62 0.02 17.94
N CYS A 183 -3.46 0.67 18.73
CA CYS A 183 -3.86 2.05 18.48
C CYS A 183 -3.92 2.84 19.80
N TRP A 184 -3.44 4.09 19.76
CA TRP A 184 -3.50 5.05 20.87
C TRP A 184 -4.07 6.37 20.39
N ILE A 185 -4.63 7.16 21.33
CA ILE A 185 -5.13 8.51 21.03
C ILE A 185 -4.08 9.54 21.47
N ILE A 186 -3.85 10.54 20.61
CA ILE A 186 -3.14 11.78 20.96
C ILE A 186 -4.22 12.85 21.18
N ASP A 187 -4.48 13.16 22.44
CA ASP A 187 -5.55 14.05 22.90
C ASP A 187 -5.03 15.34 23.59
N ASP A 188 -3.73 15.42 23.82
CA ASP A 188 -3.09 16.61 24.40
C ASP A 188 -3.04 17.73 23.35
N THR A 189 -3.58 18.91 23.67
CA THR A 189 -3.68 20.04 22.74
C THR A 189 -2.31 20.57 22.29
N MET A 190 -1.29 20.48 23.15
CA MET A 190 0.06 20.89 22.80
C MET A 190 0.69 19.90 21.81
N ASP A 191 0.56 18.62 22.07
CA ASP A 191 1.06 17.57 21.17
C ASP A 191 0.39 17.66 19.79
N ILE A 192 -0.93 17.90 19.76
CA ILE A 192 -1.69 18.12 18.51
C ILE A 192 -1.14 19.33 17.73
N ALA A 193 -0.88 20.45 18.40
CA ALA A 193 -0.34 21.65 17.76
C ALA A 193 1.10 21.43 17.28
N LEU A 194 1.91 20.70 18.03
CA LEU A 194 3.30 20.39 17.64
C LEU A 194 3.37 19.48 16.41
N ILE A 195 2.51 18.45 16.33
CA ILE A 195 2.40 17.59 15.14
C ILE A 195 2.01 18.41 13.91
N ALA A 196 0.97 19.23 14.00
CA ALA A 196 0.54 20.08 12.89
C ALA A 196 1.68 21.02 12.44
N THR A 197 2.41 21.62 13.39
CA THR A 197 3.54 22.50 13.12
C THR A 197 4.73 21.77 12.48
N ALA A 198 4.99 20.52 12.87
CA ALA A 198 6.05 19.69 12.30
C ALA A 198 5.74 19.35 10.82
N PHE A 199 4.52 18.91 10.53
CA PHE A 199 4.11 18.63 9.15
C PHE A 199 4.06 19.90 8.28
N ASP A 200 3.66 21.05 8.81
CA ASP A 200 3.66 22.33 8.07
C ASP A 200 5.08 22.75 7.62
N LYS A 201 6.14 22.23 8.23
CA LYS A 201 7.52 22.45 7.83
C LYS A 201 8.01 21.47 6.74
N MET A 202 7.27 20.42 6.46
CA MET A 202 7.66 19.43 5.46
C MET A 202 7.28 19.92 4.07
N ASP A 203 8.23 19.94 3.17
CA ASP A 203 7.99 20.37 1.78
C ASP A 203 7.14 19.35 1.02
N ASN A 204 7.33 18.07 1.29
CA ASN A 204 6.62 16.98 0.61
C ASN A 204 6.33 15.82 1.57
N ILE A 205 5.21 15.15 1.29
CA ILE A 205 4.90 13.81 1.77
C ILE A 205 4.53 12.93 0.57
N TYR A 206 4.51 11.61 0.72
CA TYR A 206 4.48 10.70 -0.42
C TYR A 206 3.35 9.68 -0.24
N ILE A 207 2.61 9.37 -1.30
CA ILE A 207 1.67 8.24 -1.27
C ILE A 207 2.49 6.96 -1.42
N ALA A 208 2.47 6.11 -0.40
CA ALA A 208 3.07 4.79 -0.44
C ALA A 208 2.08 3.75 -0.98
N ASP A 209 0.79 3.86 -0.63
CA ASP A 209 -0.29 3.02 -1.15
C ASP A 209 -1.64 3.74 -1.10
N GLY A 210 -2.58 3.31 -1.95
CA GLY A 210 -3.94 3.85 -2.00
C GLY A 210 -4.12 5.02 -2.96
N HIS A 211 -3.41 5.06 -4.10
CA HIS A 211 -3.54 6.11 -5.12
C HIS A 211 -4.99 6.28 -5.60
N HIS A 212 -5.74 5.18 -5.83
CA HIS A 212 -7.15 5.23 -6.21
C HIS A 212 -8.04 5.80 -5.10
N ARG A 213 -7.77 5.44 -3.84
CA ARG A 213 -8.48 5.99 -2.67
C ARG A 213 -8.24 7.50 -2.53
N ALA A 214 -6.99 7.94 -2.68
CA ALA A 214 -6.63 9.36 -2.65
C ALA A 214 -7.29 10.15 -3.79
N ALA A 215 -7.17 9.68 -5.03
CA ALA A 215 -7.77 10.33 -6.20
C ALA A 215 -9.29 10.46 -6.06
N SER A 216 -9.96 9.41 -5.57
CA SER A 216 -11.40 9.39 -5.36
C SER A 216 -11.84 10.35 -4.27
N ALA A 217 -11.15 10.37 -3.13
CA ALA A 217 -11.43 11.31 -2.05
C ALA A 217 -11.27 12.77 -2.49
N VAL A 218 -10.23 13.08 -3.26
CA VAL A 218 -10.02 14.42 -3.83
C VAL A 218 -11.15 14.81 -4.79
N LYS A 219 -11.56 13.91 -5.70
CA LYS A 219 -12.66 14.17 -6.64
C LYS A 219 -13.99 14.42 -5.91
N VAL A 220 -14.29 13.63 -4.87
CA VAL A 220 -15.49 13.86 -4.03
C VAL A 220 -15.37 15.19 -3.27
N GLY A 221 -14.23 15.51 -2.70
CA GLY A 221 -14.01 16.79 -2.02
C GLY A 221 -14.22 17.99 -2.93
N LEU A 222 -13.71 17.94 -4.17
CA LEU A 222 -13.93 18.99 -5.18
C LEU A 222 -15.40 19.11 -5.56
N LYS A 223 -16.09 17.99 -5.81
CA LYS A 223 -17.54 17.98 -6.04
C LYS A 223 -18.29 18.67 -4.89
N ARG A 224 -17.95 18.35 -3.62
CA ARG A 224 -18.58 18.98 -2.45
C ARG A 224 -18.29 20.48 -2.36
N ARG A 225 -17.11 20.94 -2.79
CA ARG A 225 -16.81 22.39 -2.90
C ARG A 225 -17.70 23.07 -3.91
N ASP A 226 -17.91 22.46 -5.09
CA ASP A 226 -18.78 22.99 -6.14
C ASP A 226 -20.25 23.06 -5.66
N GLU A 227 -20.71 22.07 -4.90
CA GLU A 227 -22.04 22.04 -4.29
C GLU A 227 -22.20 23.03 -3.12
N ASN A 228 -21.09 23.49 -2.52
CA ASN A 228 -21.06 24.38 -1.37
C ASN A 228 -20.15 25.60 -1.61
N PRO A 229 -20.53 26.56 -2.46
CA PRO A 229 -19.64 27.68 -2.85
C PRO A 229 -19.16 28.56 -1.68
N GLY A 230 -19.84 28.46 -0.52
CA GLY A 230 -19.47 29.19 0.70
C GLY A 230 -18.54 28.40 1.65
N TYR A 231 -17.91 27.31 1.19
CA TYR A 231 -17.01 26.52 2.04
C TYR A 231 -15.84 27.37 2.55
N THR A 232 -15.36 27.04 3.74
CA THR A 232 -14.32 27.81 4.46
C THR A 232 -12.93 27.17 4.38
N GLY A 233 -12.83 25.95 3.82
CA GLY A 233 -11.63 25.15 3.81
C GLY A 233 -11.38 24.37 5.13
N LYS A 234 -12.36 24.35 6.03
CA LYS A 234 -12.28 23.61 7.32
C LYS A 234 -13.21 22.39 7.34
N GLU A 235 -14.10 22.27 6.39
CA GLU A 235 -15.04 21.16 6.27
C GLU A 235 -14.29 19.84 5.99
N ASP A 236 -14.81 18.73 6.50
CA ASP A 236 -14.16 17.41 6.43
C ASP A 236 -13.88 16.96 4.99
N PHE A 237 -14.71 17.36 4.01
CA PHE A 237 -14.50 17.04 2.60
C PHE A 237 -13.26 17.71 1.96
N ASN A 238 -12.62 18.65 2.65
CA ASN A 238 -11.34 19.24 2.22
C ASN A 238 -10.13 18.38 2.58
N PHE A 239 -10.37 17.24 3.21
CA PHE A 239 -9.31 16.36 3.71
C PHE A 239 -9.63 14.90 3.41
N PHE A 240 -8.62 14.05 3.42
CA PHE A 240 -8.80 12.61 3.29
C PHE A 240 -8.08 11.84 4.40
N LEU A 241 -8.71 10.74 4.82
CA LEU A 241 -8.19 9.87 5.88
C LEU A 241 -6.88 9.21 5.47
N SER A 242 -5.87 9.33 6.31
CA SER A 242 -4.54 8.80 6.05
C SER A 242 -3.92 8.16 7.27
N VAL A 243 -3.03 7.21 7.04
CA VAL A 243 -2.03 6.79 8.00
C VAL A 243 -0.65 7.17 7.46
N LEU A 244 0.11 7.94 8.24
CA LEU A 244 1.39 8.51 7.84
C LEU A 244 2.50 7.83 8.63
N PHE A 245 3.40 7.14 7.94
CA PHE A 245 4.55 6.49 8.54
C PHE A 245 5.83 7.27 8.24
N PRO A 246 6.75 7.41 9.22
CA PRO A 246 8.06 7.97 8.94
C PRO A 246 8.89 7.00 8.07
N ASP A 247 9.74 7.55 7.24
CA ASP A 247 10.55 6.80 6.28
C ASP A 247 11.48 5.77 6.94
N ASP A 248 12.02 6.08 8.12
CA ASP A 248 12.88 5.18 8.89
C ASP A 248 12.16 3.97 9.51
N GLU A 249 10.83 3.97 9.55
CA GLU A 249 10.01 2.82 9.95
C GLU A 249 9.49 2.00 8.75
N LEU A 250 9.70 2.46 7.53
CA LEU A 250 9.28 1.74 6.34
C LEU A 250 10.27 0.63 5.97
N LYS A 251 9.76 -0.46 5.44
CA LYS A 251 10.54 -1.52 4.83
C LYS A 251 10.02 -1.75 3.42
N ILE A 252 10.87 -1.49 2.45
CA ILE A 252 10.59 -1.86 1.07
C ILE A 252 11.01 -3.31 0.89
N TYR A 253 10.09 -4.13 0.40
CA TYR A 253 10.38 -5.52 0.02
C TYR A 253 10.86 -5.57 -1.41
N ASP A 254 11.68 -6.56 -1.71
CA ASP A 254 12.05 -6.90 -3.06
C ASP A 254 10.78 -7.22 -3.89
N TYR A 255 10.79 -6.80 -5.15
CA TYR A 255 9.71 -7.09 -6.08
C TYR A 255 10.29 -7.93 -7.22
N ASN A 256 10.13 -9.23 -7.10
CA ASN A 256 10.78 -10.23 -7.94
C ASN A 256 10.01 -10.45 -9.23
N ARG A 257 10.65 -11.02 -10.25
CA ARG A 257 10.05 -11.33 -11.55
C ARG A 257 10.15 -12.82 -11.82
N VAL A 258 9.12 -13.35 -12.47
CA VAL A 258 9.13 -14.71 -13.02
C VAL A 258 8.71 -14.65 -14.50
N VAL A 259 9.35 -15.45 -15.34
CA VAL A 259 9.09 -15.44 -16.79
C VAL A 259 8.82 -16.86 -17.27
N LYS A 260 7.78 -17.01 -18.08
CA LYS A 260 7.25 -18.31 -18.52
C LYS A 260 8.11 -19.03 -19.54
N ASP A 261 8.89 -18.31 -20.33
CA ASP A 261 9.75 -18.87 -21.36
C ASP A 261 11.06 -18.08 -21.51
N LEU A 262 12.00 -18.63 -22.24
CA LEU A 262 13.31 -18.01 -22.51
C LEU A 262 13.39 -17.34 -23.88
N ASN A 263 12.25 -16.99 -24.50
CA ASN A 263 12.20 -16.37 -25.83
C ASN A 263 12.93 -17.19 -26.93
N GLY A 264 12.93 -18.50 -26.81
CA GLY A 264 13.59 -19.40 -27.75
C GLY A 264 15.07 -19.66 -27.48
N LEU A 265 15.67 -19.02 -26.48
CA LEU A 265 17.06 -19.30 -26.08
C LEU A 265 17.14 -20.63 -25.33
N ALA A 266 18.24 -21.35 -25.50
CA ALA A 266 18.63 -22.42 -24.59
C ALA A 266 19.13 -21.81 -23.25
N PRO A 267 19.05 -22.57 -22.12
CA PRO A 267 19.54 -22.08 -20.84
C PRO A 267 20.99 -21.61 -20.87
N GLU A 268 21.87 -22.36 -21.54
CA GLU A 268 23.28 -22.04 -21.69
C GLU A 268 23.52 -20.76 -22.50
N GLU A 269 22.71 -20.53 -23.57
CA GLU A 269 22.76 -19.31 -24.36
C GLU A 269 22.35 -18.09 -23.54
N LEU A 270 21.32 -18.21 -22.68
CA LEU A 270 20.92 -17.14 -21.78
C LEU A 270 22.04 -16.79 -20.77
N LEU A 271 22.73 -17.80 -20.22
CA LEU A 271 23.86 -17.57 -19.31
C LEU A 271 25.04 -16.86 -20.03
N GLU A 272 25.34 -17.23 -21.27
CA GLU A 272 26.39 -16.59 -22.08
C GLU A 272 26.02 -15.12 -22.40
N GLU A 273 24.79 -14.84 -22.79
CA GLU A 273 24.33 -13.47 -23.06
C GLU A 273 24.34 -12.58 -21.80
N ILE A 274 23.93 -13.13 -20.66
CA ILE A 274 23.98 -12.41 -19.36
C ILE A 274 25.42 -12.03 -19.00
N ALA A 275 26.41 -12.85 -19.30
CA ALA A 275 27.81 -12.53 -19.04
C ALA A 275 28.33 -11.28 -19.78
N SER A 276 27.62 -10.83 -20.81
CA SER A 276 27.92 -9.57 -21.49
C SER A 276 27.54 -8.33 -20.63
N VAL A 277 26.55 -8.43 -19.75
CA VAL A 277 25.97 -7.30 -18.99
C VAL A 277 26.20 -7.39 -17.48
N ALA A 278 26.52 -8.57 -16.94
CA ALA A 278 26.71 -8.80 -15.52
C ALA A 278 27.80 -9.84 -15.24
N ASP A 279 28.50 -9.67 -14.12
CA ASP A 279 29.49 -10.61 -13.65
C ASP A 279 28.84 -11.62 -12.69
N LEU A 280 29.10 -12.90 -12.90
CA LEU A 280 28.68 -13.98 -12.01
C LEU A 280 29.51 -13.95 -10.72
N ILE A 281 28.83 -13.80 -9.58
CA ILE A 281 29.46 -13.76 -8.25
C ILE A 281 29.46 -15.14 -7.59
N GLU A 282 28.30 -15.83 -7.64
CA GLU A 282 28.11 -17.10 -6.96
C GLU A 282 27.04 -17.94 -7.67
N SER A 283 27.15 -19.26 -7.57
CA SER A 283 26.11 -20.22 -7.97
C SER A 283 25.86 -21.23 -6.87
N ALA A 284 24.61 -21.59 -6.62
CA ALA A 284 24.22 -22.57 -5.61
C ALA A 284 22.89 -23.27 -5.95
N ASP A 285 22.64 -24.42 -5.33
CA ASP A 285 21.37 -25.15 -5.41
C ASP A 285 20.36 -24.68 -4.34
N LYS A 286 20.68 -23.59 -3.64
CA LYS A 286 19.82 -22.98 -2.61
C LYS A 286 19.56 -21.52 -2.93
N PRO A 287 18.42 -20.97 -2.49
CA PRO A 287 18.09 -19.58 -2.73
C PRO A 287 19.20 -18.61 -2.32
N ILE A 288 19.59 -17.74 -3.24
CA ILE A 288 20.54 -16.66 -3.02
C ILE A 288 19.81 -15.33 -3.05
N ARG A 289 19.91 -14.59 -1.95
CA ARG A 289 19.31 -13.25 -1.85
C ARG A 289 20.36 -12.19 -2.18
N PRO A 290 20.11 -11.29 -3.15
CA PRO A 290 20.95 -10.12 -3.36
C PRO A 290 21.09 -9.29 -2.08
N SER A 291 22.30 -8.80 -1.80
CA SER A 291 22.60 -8.12 -0.52
C SER A 291 22.83 -6.62 -0.66
N LYS A 292 23.00 -6.12 -1.88
CA LYS A 292 23.28 -4.70 -2.16
C LYS A 292 22.75 -4.29 -3.54
N LYS A 293 22.59 -2.99 -3.74
CA LYS A 293 22.28 -2.38 -5.04
C LYS A 293 23.25 -2.84 -6.12
N GLY A 294 22.74 -3.09 -7.30
CA GLY A 294 23.45 -3.61 -8.46
C GLY A 294 23.54 -5.12 -8.49
N GLN A 295 23.12 -5.82 -7.41
CA GLN A 295 23.02 -7.28 -7.39
C GLN A 295 21.61 -7.77 -7.67
N TRP A 296 21.52 -8.88 -8.35
CA TRP A 296 20.31 -9.63 -8.60
C TRP A 296 20.62 -11.12 -8.72
N ALA A 297 19.68 -11.97 -8.39
CA ALA A 297 19.87 -13.40 -8.52
C ALA A 297 18.89 -13.99 -9.53
N MET A 298 19.33 -14.97 -10.31
CA MET A 298 18.52 -15.70 -11.27
C MET A 298 18.37 -17.16 -10.84
N LEU A 299 17.16 -17.65 -10.86
CA LEU A 299 16.87 -19.09 -10.76
C LEU A 299 16.61 -19.63 -12.18
N LEU A 300 17.44 -20.53 -12.64
CA LEU A 300 17.33 -21.18 -13.93
C LEU A 300 17.61 -22.68 -13.76
N GLU A 301 16.72 -23.55 -14.25
CA GLU A 301 16.84 -25.01 -14.17
C GLU A 301 17.17 -25.55 -12.77
N GLY A 302 16.61 -24.92 -11.72
CA GLY A 302 16.81 -25.32 -10.33
C GLY A 302 18.10 -24.82 -9.69
N SER A 303 18.94 -24.11 -10.43
CA SER A 303 20.19 -23.51 -9.92
C SER A 303 20.05 -21.99 -9.78
N TRP A 304 20.53 -21.47 -8.66
CA TRP A 304 20.59 -20.04 -8.37
C TRP A 304 21.95 -19.46 -8.80
N HIS A 305 21.90 -18.30 -9.44
CA HIS A 305 23.07 -17.57 -9.91
C HIS A 305 22.97 -16.12 -9.45
N LEU A 306 23.90 -15.67 -8.59
CA LEU A 306 24.01 -14.29 -8.15
C LEU A 306 24.87 -13.50 -9.12
N TYR A 307 24.33 -12.40 -9.62
CA TYR A 307 25.03 -11.50 -10.54
C TYR A 307 25.18 -10.10 -9.96
N GLU A 308 26.16 -9.36 -10.46
CA GLU A 308 26.29 -7.92 -10.27
C GLU A 308 26.43 -7.25 -11.64
N PHE A 309 25.60 -6.21 -11.91
CA PHE A 309 25.72 -5.45 -13.16
C PHE A 309 27.10 -4.83 -13.30
N LYS A 310 27.66 -4.88 -14.50
CA LYS A 310 28.94 -4.28 -14.80
C LYS A 310 28.95 -2.78 -14.53
N PRO A 311 29.98 -2.21 -13.90
CA PRO A 311 30.00 -0.81 -13.50
C PRO A 311 29.71 0.20 -14.62
N GLU A 312 30.18 -0.11 -15.83
CA GLU A 312 30.01 0.74 -17.01
C GLU A 312 28.59 0.81 -17.56
N LEU A 313 27.70 -0.08 -17.11
CA LEU A 313 26.30 -0.14 -17.50
C LEU A 313 25.38 0.52 -16.46
N LYS A 314 25.92 0.91 -15.31
CA LYS A 314 25.17 1.63 -14.26
C LYS A 314 24.94 3.07 -14.67
N SER A 315 23.75 3.58 -14.37
CA SER A 315 23.34 4.96 -14.68
C SER A 315 23.22 5.78 -13.41
N ASP A 316 23.60 7.06 -13.47
CA ASP A 316 23.37 8.04 -12.39
C ASP A 316 21.96 8.67 -12.47
N ASP A 317 21.18 8.33 -13.51
CA ASP A 317 19.79 8.77 -13.59
C ASP A 317 18.95 8.07 -12.51
N PRO A 318 18.10 8.82 -11.76
CA PRO A 318 17.32 8.24 -10.67
C PRO A 318 16.37 7.09 -11.07
N VAL A 319 15.94 7.04 -12.33
CA VAL A 319 15.02 6.00 -12.83
C VAL A 319 15.79 4.90 -13.55
N ASP A 320 16.68 5.28 -14.49
CA ASP A 320 17.45 4.31 -15.27
C ASP A 320 18.51 3.59 -14.42
N GLY A 321 18.95 4.20 -13.32
CA GLY A 321 19.91 3.62 -12.37
C GLY A 321 19.30 2.67 -11.34
N LEU A 322 17.97 2.45 -11.35
CA LEU A 322 17.34 1.44 -10.51
C LEU A 322 17.67 0.04 -11.05
N ASP A 323 17.94 -0.90 -10.15
CA ASP A 323 18.24 -2.29 -10.52
C ASP A 323 17.13 -2.93 -11.36
N VAL A 324 15.88 -2.54 -11.11
CA VAL A 324 14.73 -2.99 -11.90
C VAL A 324 14.74 -2.46 -13.32
N SER A 325 15.19 -1.22 -13.52
CA SER A 325 15.35 -0.61 -14.86
C SER A 325 16.52 -1.25 -15.60
N LEU A 326 17.63 -1.47 -14.91
CA LEU A 326 18.78 -2.18 -15.49
C LEU A 326 18.40 -3.60 -15.92
N LEU A 327 17.70 -4.37 -15.07
CA LEU A 327 17.21 -5.70 -15.43
C LEU A 327 16.28 -5.64 -16.66
N GLN A 328 15.36 -4.66 -16.69
CA GLN A 328 14.45 -4.49 -17.81
C GLN A 328 15.19 -4.20 -19.11
N ASN A 329 16.12 -3.25 -19.08
CA ASN A 329 16.78 -2.74 -20.28
C ASN A 329 17.90 -3.63 -20.79
N LEU A 330 18.53 -4.41 -19.90
CA LEU A 330 19.71 -5.23 -20.25
C LEU A 330 19.40 -6.72 -20.38
N VAL A 331 18.32 -7.21 -19.77
CA VAL A 331 18.01 -8.65 -19.74
C VAL A 331 16.58 -8.92 -20.27
N LEU A 332 15.56 -8.37 -19.64
CA LEU A 332 14.18 -8.75 -19.94
C LEU A 332 13.77 -8.34 -21.36
N ASN A 333 14.09 -7.14 -21.79
CA ASN A 333 13.76 -6.65 -23.12
C ASN A 333 14.67 -7.29 -24.20
N PRO A 334 16.01 -7.16 -24.17
CA PRO A 334 16.84 -7.63 -25.28
C PRO A 334 16.94 -9.16 -25.38
N LEU A 335 16.96 -9.90 -24.26
CA LEU A 335 17.16 -11.34 -24.27
C LEU A 335 15.83 -12.11 -24.23
N LEU A 336 14.92 -11.71 -23.34
CA LEU A 336 13.64 -12.40 -23.17
C LEU A 336 12.48 -11.77 -23.97
N GLY A 337 12.75 -10.68 -24.72
CA GLY A 337 11.76 -10.05 -25.60
C GLY A 337 10.59 -9.39 -24.87
N ILE A 338 10.73 -9.08 -23.56
CA ILE A 338 9.70 -8.44 -22.76
C ILE A 338 9.86 -6.93 -22.86
N VAL A 339 9.18 -6.34 -23.83
CA VAL A 339 9.28 -4.89 -24.12
C VAL A 339 8.55 -4.06 -23.06
N ASP A 340 7.32 -4.46 -22.73
CA ASP A 340 6.51 -3.79 -21.69
C ASP A 340 6.01 -4.82 -20.67
N PRO A 341 6.63 -4.86 -19.47
CA PRO A 341 6.27 -5.83 -18.44
C PRO A 341 4.86 -5.63 -17.86
N LYS A 342 4.19 -4.50 -18.16
CA LYS A 342 2.81 -4.25 -17.71
C LYS A 342 1.77 -4.95 -18.57
N THR A 343 2.11 -5.25 -19.82
CA THR A 343 1.18 -5.79 -20.82
C THR A 343 1.57 -7.17 -21.33
N ASP A 344 2.83 -7.59 -21.15
CA ASP A 344 3.32 -8.91 -21.58
C ASP A 344 2.85 -10.01 -20.62
N GLY A 345 2.01 -10.92 -21.09
CA GLY A 345 1.46 -12.03 -20.29
C GLY A 345 2.47 -13.17 -20.00
N ARG A 346 3.74 -13.06 -20.46
CA ARG A 346 4.81 -14.04 -20.17
C ARG A 346 5.55 -13.71 -18.88
N ILE A 347 5.50 -12.46 -18.40
CA ILE A 347 6.11 -12.04 -17.14
C ILE A 347 5.03 -11.91 -16.06
N ASP A 348 5.41 -12.25 -14.82
CA ASP A 348 4.61 -12.01 -13.64
C ASP A 348 5.52 -11.55 -12.49
N PHE A 349 4.92 -11.00 -11.43
CA PHE A 349 5.62 -10.38 -10.33
C PHE A 349 5.34 -11.10 -9.01
N VAL A 350 6.38 -11.25 -8.20
CA VAL A 350 6.31 -11.91 -6.88
C VAL A 350 6.84 -10.97 -5.81
N GLY A 351 5.97 -10.51 -4.93
CA GLY A 351 6.37 -9.68 -3.79
C GLY A 351 7.29 -10.43 -2.83
N GLY A 352 8.35 -9.78 -2.38
CA GLY A 352 9.38 -10.38 -1.53
C GLY A 352 8.89 -10.90 -0.18
N ILE A 353 7.70 -10.49 0.25
CA ILE A 353 7.03 -11.03 1.43
C ILE A 353 6.72 -12.53 1.31
N ARG A 354 6.60 -13.05 0.08
CA ARG A 354 6.37 -14.49 -0.19
C ARG A 354 7.64 -15.35 -0.09
N GLY A 355 8.80 -14.69 0.08
CA GLY A 355 10.10 -15.39 0.11
C GLY A 355 10.59 -15.82 -1.26
N LEU A 356 11.82 -16.33 -1.30
CA LEU A 356 12.43 -16.85 -2.53
C LEU A 356 11.91 -18.23 -2.90
N GLU A 357 11.36 -18.96 -1.94
CA GLU A 357 10.73 -20.29 -2.14
C GLU A 357 9.53 -20.20 -3.10
N GLU A 358 8.85 -19.04 -3.13
CA GLU A 358 7.79 -18.82 -4.11
C GLU A 358 8.31 -18.74 -5.53
N LEU A 359 9.52 -18.22 -5.74
CA LEU A 359 10.19 -18.22 -7.05
C LEU A 359 10.51 -19.64 -7.50
N GLU A 360 11.00 -20.47 -6.58
CA GLU A 360 11.26 -21.90 -6.86
C GLU A 360 9.97 -22.64 -7.23
N ARG A 361 8.89 -22.41 -6.44
CA ARG A 361 7.58 -22.99 -6.74
C ARG A 361 7.09 -22.59 -8.14
N ARG A 362 7.15 -21.30 -8.48
CA ARG A 362 6.72 -20.79 -9.80
C ARG A 362 7.57 -21.35 -10.94
N CYS A 363 8.90 -21.44 -10.76
CA CYS A 363 9.77 -22.07 -11.77
C CYS A 363 9.51 -23.58 -11.94
N HIS A 364 8.97 -24.23 -10.92
CA HIS A 364 8.60 -25.64 -11.01
C HIS A 364 7.22 -25.84 -11.68
N GLU A 365 6.29 -24.91 -11.52
CA GLU A 365 4.90 -25.06 -11.97
C GLU A 365 4.65 -24.43 -13.34
N ASP A 366 4.98 -23.15 -13.55
CA ASP A 366 4.49 -22.38 -14.69
C ASP A 366 5.49 -21.41 -15.32
N CYS A 367 6.69 -21.26 -14.76
CA CYS A 367 7.74 -20.38 -15.26
C CYS A 367 9.02 -21.13 -15.59
N LYS A 368 9.91 -20.53 -16.37
CA LYS A 368 11.22 -21.12 -16.74
C LYS A 368 12.40 -20.44 -16.05
N VAL A 369 12.24 -19.17 -15.72
CA VAL A 369 13.29 -18.38 -15.08
C VAL A 369 12.65 -17.40 -14.08
N ALA A 370 13.34 -17.15 -12.98
CA ALA A 370 12.98 -16.14 -12.00
C ALA A 370 14.15 -15.22 -11.69
N PHE A 371 13.84 -13.98 -11.33
CA PHE A 371 14.81 -12.95 -10.99
C PHE A 371 14.47 -12.40 -9.61
N ALA A 372 15.35 -12.65 -8.63
CA ALA A 372 15.29 -12.06 -7.31
C ALA A 372 16.06 -10.73 -7.33
N MET A 373 15.42 -9.67 -6.91
CA MET A 373 15.96 -8.31 -6.93
C MET A 373 16.46 -7.89 -5.55
N SER A 374 17.42 -6.97 -5.52
CA SER A 374 17.68 -6.19 -4.30
C SER A 374 16.51 -5.24 -4.07
N PRO A 375 15.98 -5.11 -2.83
CA PRO A 375 14.97 -4.10 -2.57
C PRO A 375 15.58 -2.70 -2.75
N THR A 376 14.82 -1.79 -3.40
CA THR A 376 15.18 -0.36 -3.41
C THR A 376 15.15 0.21 -1.99
N ILE A 377 15.94 1.23 -1.74
CA ILE A 377 15.90 1.97 -0.48
C ILE A 377 15.09 3.27 -0.65
N ILE A 378 14.64 3.84 0.46
CA ILE A 378 13.76 5.04 0.43
C ILE A 378 14.46 6.28 -0.14
N GLU A 379 15.78 6.33 -0.12
CA GLU A 379 16.59 7.40 -0.69
C GLU A 379 16.68 7.34 -2.22
N GLU A 380 16.38 6.21 -2.84
CA GLU A 380 16.30 6.00 -4.29
C GLU A 380 14.95 6.41 -4.86
#